data_b08f2147ecf0e7747d73aeb004717467
#
_entry.id   b08f2147ecf0e7747d73aeb004717467
#
_cell.length_a   1.000
_cell.length_b   1.000
_cell.length_c   1.000
_cell.angle_alpha   90.00
_cell.angle_beta   90.00
_cell.angle_gamma   90.00
#
_symmetry.space_group_name_H-M   'P 1'
#
loop_
_entity.id
_entity.type
_entity.pdbx_description
1 polymer ?
#
loop_
_entity_poly.entity_id
_entity_poly.type
_entity_poly.pdbx_seq_one_letter_code
_entity_poly.pdbx_strand_id
1 'polypeptide(L)'
;MQRLINTKRKDLDLTWTYSQKEKSIKPRGLWYGINYEWLEWCKGNFSIHNEMIEIDIDSSKILLIENPQQLYSLMGIFGYNIVEGVKYIDWEKLSKYYSGIEFQNYHQTKNSFDLHNLPTWFYTLDCSSGCIWDL
;
A
#
# COMPACT_ATOMS: atom_id res chain seq x y z
N MET A 1 6.68 -14.89 6.04
CA MET A 1 6.38 -13.77 5.13
C MET A 1 7.48 -12.73 5.28
N GLN A 2 8.00 -12.27 4.16
CA GLN A 2 9.06 -11.25 4.12
C GLN A 2 8.49 -9.92 3.62
N ARG A 3 8.99 -8.82 4.19
CA ARG A 3 8.70 -7.46 3.74
C ARG A 3 9.99 -6.87 3.18
N LEU A 4 9.98 -6.60 1.88
CA LEU A 4 11.19 -6.33 1.11
C LEU A 4 11.12 -4.98 0.41
N ILE A 5 12.21 -4.22 0.53
CA ILE A 5 12.38 -2.95 -0.19
C ILE A 5 13.46 -3.15 -1.24
N ASN A 6 13.12 -2.83 -2.49
CA ASN A 6 14.08 -2.79 -3.59
C ASN A 6 14.58 -1.35 -3.76
N THR A 7 15.87 -1.13 -3.56
CA THR A 7 16.43 0.22 -3.51
C THR A 7 17.86 0.26 -4.09
N LYS A 8 18.27 1.43 -4.52
CA LYS A 8 19.67 1.72 -4.87
C LYS A 8 20.54 1.98 -3.65
N ARG A 9 19.93 2.23 -2.49
CA ARG A 9 20.64 2.56 -1.24
C ARG A 9 20.96 1.28 -0.48
N LYS A 10 22.16 1.23 0.09
CA LYS A 10 22.54 0.19 1.05
C LYS A 10 21.97 0.46 2.44
N ASP A 11 21.77 1.73 2.76
CA ASP A 11 21.25 2.17 4.05
C ASP A 11 19.95 2.92 3.83
N LEU A 12 18.91 2.58 4.64
CA LEU A 12 17.64 3.28 4.69
C LEU A 12 17.56 4.08 5.98
N ASP A 13 17.14 5.33 5.88
CA ASP A 13 16.77 6.10 7.04
C ASP A 13 15.32 5.74 7.40
N LEU A 14 15.14 5.05 8.52
CA LEU A 14 13.83 4.60 9.02
C LEU A 14 13.27 5.54 10.10
N THR A 15 13.75 6.78 10.17
CA THR A 15 13.32 7.76 11.19
C THR A 15 12.35 8.81 10.66
N TRP A 16 11.97 8.73 9.39
CA TRP A 16 11.14 9.74 8.74
C TRP A 16 9.66 9.56 9.03
N THR A 17 8.98 10.70 9.18
CA THR A 17 7.52 10.77 9.16
C THR A 17 7.08 11.47 7.88
N TYR A 18 6.17 10.84 7.16
CA TYR A 18 5.64 11.34 5.90
C TYR A 18 4.26 11.96 6.12
N SER A 19 4.13 13.22 5.75
CA SER A 19 2.84 13.93 5.85
C SER A 19 1.85 13.42 4.79
N GLN A 20 0.59 13.21 5.21
CA GLN A 20 -0.52 12.86 4.32
C GLN A 20 -1.43 14.05 4.01
N LYS A 21 -0.95 15.29 4.22
CA LYS A 21 -1.76 16.50 4.04
C LYS A 21 -2.18 16.73 2.59
N GLU A 22 -1.34 16.34 1.64
CA GLU A 22 -1.69 16.41 0.23
C GLU A 22 -2.50 15.19 -0.17
N LYS A 23 -3.64 15.43 -0.81
CA LYS A 23 -4.49 14.35 -1.31
C LYS A 23 -3.82 13.69 -2.50
N SER A 24 -3.69 12.36 -2.44
CA SER A 24 -3.11 11.57 -3.51
C SER A 24 -3.81 10.22 -3.64
N ILE A 25 -3.62 9.58 -4.80
CA ILE A 25 -4.19 8.26 -5.08
C ILE A 25 -3.65 7.22 -4.10
N LYS A 26 -2.35 7.28 -3.81
CA LYS A 26 -1.66 6.39 -2.87
C LYS A 26 -1.13 7.20 -1.69
N PRO A 27 -1.00 6.59 -0.51
CA PRO A 27 -0.36 7.27 0.61
C PRO A 27 1.11 7.52 0.31
N ARG A 28 1.66 8.57 0.92
CA ARG A 28 3.09 8.88 0.88
C ARG A 28 3.79 8.11 2.00
N GLY A 29 4.90 7.52 1.70
CA GLY A 29 5.65 6.78 2.71
C GLY A 29 6.70 5.85 2.12
N LEU A 30 7.21 5.00 3.00
CA LEU A 30 8.13 3.95 2.62
C LEU A 30 7.31 2.75 2.14
N TRP A 31 7.41 2.44 0.85
CA TRP A 31 6.75 1.29 0.24
C TRP A 31 7.62 0.04 0.30
N TYR A 32 7.00 -1.09 0.58
CA TYR A 32 7.65 -2.40 0.57
C TYR A 32 6.75 -3.43 -0.11
N GLY A 33 7.36 -4.46 -0.68
CA GLY A 33 6.66 -5.60 -1.25
C GLY A 33 6.54 -6.74 -0.25
N ILE A 34 5.53 -7.58 -0.43
CA ILE A 34 5.35 -8.81 0.33
C ILE A 34 6.01 -9.95 -0.44
N ASN A 35 6.94 -10.65 0.20
CA ASN A 35 7.74 -11.70 -0.42
C ASN A 35 8.41 -11.16 -1.70
N TYR A 36 8.33 -11.89 -2.79
CA TYR A 36 8.94 -11.49 -4.07
C TYR A 36 7.91 -11.01 -5.10
N GLU A 37 6.68 -10.72 -4.71
CA GLU A 37 5.62 -10.32 -5.67
C GLU A 37 5.99 -9.08 -6.46
N TRP A 38 6.58 -8.07 -5.83
CA TRP A 38 7.02 -6.86 -6.51
C TRP A 38 8.12 -7.15 -7.54
N LEU A 39 9.10 -7.99 -7.17
CA LEU A 39 10.17 -8.37 -8.10
C LEU A 39 9.64 -9.17 -9.29
N GLU A 40 8.70 -10.08 -9.07
CA GLU A 40 8.07 -10.83 -10.15
C GLU A 40 7.32 -9.90 -11.11
N TRP A 41 6.61 -8.91 -10.57
CA TRP A 41 5.93 -7.92 -11.37
C TRP A 41 6.92 -7.06 -12.17
N CYS A 42 8.04 -6.65 -11.57
CA CYS A 42 9.06 -5.80 -12.20
C CYS A 42 9.79 -6.50 -13.35
N LYS A 43 9.96 -7.80 -13.31
CA LYS A 43 10.73 -8.57 -14.32
C LYS A 43 10.28 -8.31 -15.76
N GLY A 44 8.99 -8.07 -15.97
CA GLY A 44 8.44 -7.81 -17.30
C GLY A 44 8.18 -6.34 -17.59
N ASN A 45 8.37 -5.43 -16.63
CA ASN A 45 7.86 -4.05 -16.70
C ASN A 45 8.93 -2.99 -16.46
N PHE A 46 9.87 -3.22 -15.53
CA PHE A 46 10.84 -2.20 -15.09
C PHE A 46 12.20 -2.80 -14.80
N SER A 47 13.21 -1.93 -14.76
CA SER A 47 14.53 -2.27 -14.24
C SER A 47 14.47 -2.48 -12.73
N ILE A 48 15.13 -3.53 -12.24
CA ILE A 48 15.21 -3.86 -10.83
C ILE A 48 16.50 -3.26 -10.27
N HIS A 49 16.43 -2.62 -9.10
CA HIS A 49 17.60 -2.17 -8.38
C HIS A 49 18.33 -3.37 -7.77
N ASN A 50 19.64 -3.22 -7.54
CA ASN A 50 20.51 -4.33 -7.11
C ASN A 50 20.33 -4.71 -5.64
N GLU A 51 19.87 -3.78 -4.80
CA GLU A 51 19.78 -3.99 -3.36
C GLU A 51 18.37 -4.41 -2.95
N MET A 52 18.29 -5.45 -2.14
CA MET A 52 17.07 -5.89 -1.47
C MET A 52 17.28 -5.80 0.02
N ILE A 53 16.40 -5.08 0.70
CA ILE A 53 16.45 -4.90 2.15
C ILE A 53 15.18 -5.50 2.74
N GLU A 54 15.34 -6.45 3.66
CA GLU A 54 14.24 -6.97 4.47
C GLU A 54 14.04 -6.04 5.66
N ILE A 55 12.78 -5.69 5.93
CA ILE A 55 12.41 -4.84 7.07
C ILE A 55 11.50 -5.59 8.03
N ASP A 56 11.62 -5.24 9.31
CA ASP A 56 10.68 -5.61 10.35
C ASP A 56 9.78 -4.42 10.66
N ILE A 57 8.50 -4.68 10.85
CA ILE A 57 7.53 -3.64 11.19
C ILE A 57 6.79 -4.01 12.48
N ASP A 58 6.33 -3.00 13.19
CA ASP A 58 5.38 -3.19 14.29
C ASP A 58 3.97 -3.31 13.70
N SER A 59 3.54 -4.54 13.45
CA SER A 59 2.26 -4.83 12.81
C SER A 59 1.06 -4.36 13.63
N SER A 60 1.20 -4.10 14.92
CA SER A 60 0.12 -3.59 15.76
C SER A 60 -0.31 -2.17 15.36
N LYS A 61 0.56 -1.42 14.68
CA LYS A 61 0.30 -0.05 14.21
C LYS A 61 -0.06 0.04 12.73
N ILE A 62 -0.12 -1.08 12.06
CA ILE A 62 -0.36 -1.17 10.61
C ILE A 62 -1.76 -1.71 10.38
N LEU A 63 -2.55 -1.01 9.56
CA LEU A 63 -3.85 -1.51 9.14
C LEU A 63 -3.65 -2.61 8.09
N LEU A 64 -4.14 -3.81 8.36
CA LEU A 64 -4.06 -4.94 7.44
C LEU A 64 -5.33 -5.04 6.60
N ILE A 65 -5.15 -5.09 5.29
CA ILE A 65 -6.22 -5.35 4.30
C ILE A 65 -5.84 -6.63 3.56
N GLU A 66 -6.57 -7.71 3.79
CA GLU A 66 -6.26 -9.02 3.20
C GLU A 66 -7.45 -9.68 2.50
N ASN A 67 -8.62 -9.04 2.54
CA ASN A 67 -9.85 -9.59 1.93
C ASN A 67 -10.79 -8.46 1.49
N PRO A 68 -11.80 -8.77 0.65
CA PRO A 68 -12.73 -7.77 0.15
C PRO A 68 -13.52 -7.04 1.24
N GLN A 69 -13.90 -7.71 2.31
CA GLN A 69 -14.67 -7.11 3.40
C GLN A 69 -13.87 -6.00 4.11
N GLN A 70 -12.60 -6.24 4.35
CA GLN A 70 -11.71 -5.23 4.93
C GLN A 70 -11.51 -4.04 3.98
N LEU A 71 -11.40 -4.29 2.68
CA LEU A 71 -11.32 -3.22 1.69
C LEU A 71 -12.58 -2.37 1.67
N TYR A 72 -13.77 -3.00 1.70
CA TYR A 72 -15.03 -2.27 1.80
C TYR A 72 -15.13 -1.43 3.07
N SER A 73 -14.69 -1.98 4.21
CA SER A 73 -14.68 -1.24 5.47
C SER A 73 -13.75 -0.03 5.41
N LEU A 74 -12.59 -0.19 4.83
CA LEU A 74 -11.65 0.93 4.61
C LEU A 74 -12.29 2.03 3.77
N MET A 75 -12.92 1.67 2.66
CA MET A 75 -13.60 2.62 1.78
C MET A 75 -14.80 3.28 2.46
N GLY A 76 -15.51 2.55 3.29
CA GLY A 76 -16.67 3.09 4.01
C GLY A 76 -16.31 4.08 5.10
N ILE A 77 -15.18 3.88 5.79
CA ILE A 77 -14.76 4.72 6.90
C ILE A 77 -13.91 5.90 6.42
N PHE A 78 -12.99 5.66 5.49
CA PHE A 78 -11.98 6.62 5.05
C PHE A 78 -12.11 7.05 3.60
N GLY A 79 -13.08 6.52 2.87
CA GLY A 79 -13.30 6.88 1.48
C GLY A 79 -14.00 8.23 1.33
N TYR A 80 -13.70 8.92 0.26
CA TYR A 80 -14.42 10.12 -0.16
C TYR A 80 -14.54 10.16 -1.69
N ASN A 81 -15.56 10.87 -2.19
CA ASN A 81 -15.77 11.02 -3.62
C ASN A 81 -15.11 12.31 -4.12
N ILE A 82 -14.29 12.21 -5.17
CA ILE A 82 -13.75 13.36 -5.88
C ILE A 82 -14.76 13.82 -6.94
N VAL A 83 -15.26 12.85 -7.72
CA VAL A 83 -16.36 13.00 -8.65
C VAL A 83 -17.32 11.85 -8.44
N GLU A 84 -18.53 11.95 -8.94
CA GLU A 84 -19.53 10.90 -8.81
C GLU A 84 -18.97 9.54 -9.29
N GLY A 85 -19.05 8.53 -8.43
CA GLY A 85 -18.60 7.17 -8.73
C GLY A 85 -17.10 6.92 -8.55
N VAL A 86 -16.28 7.95 -8.26
CA VAL A 86 -14.85 7.79 -8.06
C VAL A 86 -14.49 8.03 -6.59
N LYS A 87 -14.13 6.97 -5.89
CA LYS A 87 -13.75 7.03 -4.47
C LYS A 87 -12.24 6.96 -4.31
N TYR A 88 -11.72 7.84 -3.46
CA TYR A 88 -10.35 7.80 -2.97
C TYR A 88 -10.34 7.64 -1.46
N ILE A 89 -9.18 7.32 -0.91
CA ILE A 89 -9.00 7.20 0.54
C ILE A 89 -8.45 8.51 1.10
N ASP A 90 -9.03 8.95 2.21
CA ASP A 90 -8.49 10.07 2.99
C ASP A 90 -7.33 9.58 3.84
N TRP A 91 -6.13 9.59 3.27
CA TRP A 91 -4.92 9.11 3.91
C TRP A 91 -4.54 9.95 5.13
N GLU A 92 -4.84 11.26 5.12
CA GLU A 92 -4.60 12.13 6.28
C GLU A 92 -5.42 11.67 7.48
N LYS A 93 -6.71 11.40 7.29
CA LYS A 93 -7.57 10.88 8.35
C LYS A 93 -7.08 9.53 8.85
N LEU A 94 -6.72 8.61 7.95
CA LEU A 94 -6.20 7.28 8.29
C LEU A 94 -4.91 7.39 9.09
N SER A 95 -4.03 8.32 8.75
CA SER A 95 -2.73 8.52 9.41
C SER A 95 -2.85 8.93 10.88
N LYS A 96 -4.01 9.38 11.33
CA LYS A 96 -4.27 9.69 12.74
C LYS A 96 -4.46 8.45 13.60
N TYR A 97 -4.75 7.30 12.99
CA TYR A 97 -5.05 6.05 13.69
C TYR A 97 -4.00 4.97 13.48
N TYR A 98 -3.29 5.00 12.37
CA TYR A 98 -2.31 3.97 11.99
C TYR A 98 -1.02 4.61 11.50
N SER A 99 0.09 3.88 11.65
CA SER A 99 1.40 4.27 11.12
C SER A 99 1.65 3.82 9.69
N GLY A 100 0.77 2.99 9.15
CA GLY A 100 0.88 2.47 7.81
C GLY A 100 -0.29 1.57 7.44
N ILE A 101 -0.24 1.04 6.24
CA ILE A 101 -1.24 0.11 5.71
C ILE A 101 -0.53 -0.99 4.92
N GLU A 102 -1.04 -2.22 5.03
CA GLU A 102 -0.49 -3.37 4.30
C GLU A 102 -1.61 -4.10 3.57
N PHE A 103 -1.38 -4.40 2.30
CA PHE A 103 -2.31 -5.14 1.45
C PHE A 103 -1.73 -6.52 1.18
N GLN A 104 -2.35 -7.54 1.74
CA GLN A 104 -2.03 -8.95 1.49
C GLN A 104 -3.10 -9.57 0.60
N ASN A 105 -2.77 -10.69 -0.03
CA ASN A 105 -3.69 -11.39 -0.94
C ASN A 105 -4.27 -10.47 -2.02
N TYR A 106 -3.43 -9.60 -2.57
CA TYR A 106 -3.84 -8.54 -3.50
C TYR A 106 -4.63 -9.09 -4.70
N HIS A 107 -4.07 -10.10 -5.39
CA HIS A 107 -4.70 -10.65 -6.58
C HIS A 107 -6.04 -11.32 -6.30
N GLN A 108 -6.16 -12.01 -5.18
CA GLN A 108 -7.41 -12.65 -4.75
C GLN A 108 -8.47 -11.60 -4.43
N THR A 109 -8.11 -10.56 -3.70
CA THR A 109 -9.02 -9.45 -3.38
C THR A 109 -9.45 -8.72 -4.64
N LYS A 110 -8.50 -8.39 -5.52
CA LYS A 110 -8.77 -7.74 -6.80
C LYS A 110 -9.75 -8.56 -7.66
N ASN A 111 -9.53 -9.87 -7.77
CA ASN A 111 -10.36 -10.76 -8.58
C ASN A 111 -11.75 -11.00 -8.01
N SER A 112 -11.99 -10.66 -6.74
CA SER A 112 -13.30 -10.74 -6.10
C SER A 112 -14.23 -9.59 -6.48
N PHE A 113 -13.71 -8.55 -7.12
CA PHE A 113 -14.48 -7.40 -7.59
C PHE A 113 -14.71 -7.53 -9.09
N ASP A 114 -15.88 -7.08 -9.58
CA ASP A 114 -16.03 -6.84 -11.00
C ASP A 114 -15.32 -5.53 -11.39
N LEU A 115 -15.09 -5.35 -12.70
CA LEU A 115 -14.35 -4.21 -13.22
C LEU A 115 -14.98 -2.84 -12.89
N HIS A 116 -16.28 -2.80 -12.58
CA HIS A 116 -17.00 -1.57 -12.31
C HIS A 116 -16.95 -1.15 -10.83
N ASN A 117 -16.68 -2.09 -9.93
CA ASN A 117 -16.73 -1.88 -8.49
C ASN A 117 -15.36 -1.77 -7.83
N LEU A 118 -14.28 -2.17 -8.53
CA LEU A 118 -12.93 -2.05 -7.98
C LEU A 118 -12.49 -0.59 -7.99
N PRO A 119 -12.09 -0.03 -6.82
CA PRO A 119 -11.62 1.35 -6.79
C PRO A 119 -10.32 1.52 -7.60
N THR A 120 -10.25 2.61 -8.35
CA THR A 120 -9.12 2.90 -9.25
C THR A 120 -7.77 2.90 -8.52
N TRP A 121 -7.71 3.45 -7.32
CA TRP A 121 -6.46 3.51 -6.54
C TRP A 121 -5.93 2.12 -6.21
N PHE A 122 -6.82 1.14 -5.99
CA PHE A 122 -6.42 -0.24 -5.66
C PHE A 122 -5.71 -0.92 -6.83
N TYR A 123 -6.11 -0.65 -8.06
CA TYR A 123 -5.43 -1.15 -9.25
C TYR A 123 -3.97 -0.72 -9.33
N THR A 124 -3.65 0.46 -8.80
CA THR A 124 -2.30 1.00 -8.91
C THR A 124 -1.29 0.33 -7.98
N LEU A 125 -1.74 -0.57 -7.10
CA LEU A 125 -0.86 -1.30 -6.19
C LEU A 125 -0.07 -2.43 -6.87
N ASP A 126 -0.62 -3.04 -7.91
CA ASP A 126 -0.02 -4.08 -8.76
C ASP A 126 0.28 -5.41 -8.08
N CYS A 127 0.58 -5.43 -6.79
CA CYS A 127 0.90 -6.64 -6.02
C CYS A 127 0.62 -6.42 -4.53
N SER A 128 0.75 -7.49 -3.76
CA SER A 128 0.72 -7.37 -2.29
C SER A 128 1.88 -6.51 -1.83
N SER A 129 1.57 -5.47 -1.07
CA SER A 129 2.52 -4.43 -0.69
C SER A 129 2.05 -3.68 0.55
N GLY A 130 2.91 -2.83 1.09
CA GLY A 130 2.56 -1.97 2.20
C GLY A 130 3.26 -0.62 2.12
N CYS A 131 2.75 0.31 2.89
CA CYS A 131 3.29 1.66 3.00
C CYS A 131 3.30 2.10 4.45
N ILE A 132 4.45 2.56 4.93
CA ILE A 132 4.62 3.09 6.28
C ILE A 132 4.93 4.57 6.16
N TRP A 133 4.15 5.41 6.85
CA TRP A 133 4.34 6.86 6.85
C TRP A 133 4.84 7.40 8.18
N ASP A 134 4.74 6.64 9.25
CA ASP A 134 5.26 7.01 10.56
C ASP A 134 6.23 5.92 11.04
N LEU A 135 7.49 6.19 10.82
CA LEU A 135 8.59 5.26 11.13
C LEU A 135 9.16 5.51 12.59
#